data_7b6fac7b43d677e4a3d27a1dab4f9419
#
_entry.id   7b6fac7b43d677e4a3d27a1dab4f9419
#
_cell.length_a   1.000
_cell.length_b   1.000
_cell.length_c   1.000
_cell.angle_alpha   90.00
_cell.angle_beta   90.00
_cell.angle_gamma   90.00
#
_symmetry.space_group_name_H-M   'P 1'
#
loop_
_entity.id
_entity.type
_entity.pdbx_description
1 polymer ?
#
loop_
_entity_poly.entity_id
_entity_poly.type
_entity_poly.pdbx_seq_one_letter_code
_entity_poly.pdbx_strand_id
1 'polypeptide(L)'
;ITGIINRNLNEKTGKKEARFGFVDFVDDARVSDALFDAVEEWARSKGMNHLVGPMGFTDMDPEGLLIEGYDQLGTMATIYNYPYYVDHILRRGFETECEWVEFKLTVPPVMSEKHARIAEIVRQKYHLRSVIREYTNINDVARDYGRQIFELINEAYKDLYGYSTLTPRQIDHYVKMYVPMVPLEYLSLIVNEKDELVGLFTC
;
A
#
# COMPACT_ATOMS: atom_id res chain seq x y z
N ILE A 1 6.46 18.08 7.08
CA ILE A 1 5.35 17.26 7.57
C ILE A 1 4.02 17.71 6.97
N THR A 2 3.14 16.76 6.66
CA THR A 2 1.79 17.01 6.13
C THR A 2 0.76 16.44 7.06
N GLY A 3 -0.24 17.25 7.46
CA GLY A 3 -1.42 16.78 8.18
C GLY A 3 -2.53 16.37 7.21
N ILE A 4 -3.14 15.21 7.42
CA ILE A 4 -4.15 14.61 6.54
C ILE A 4 -5.36 14.18 7.37
N ILE A 5 -6.58 14.45 6.87
CA ILE A 5 -7.82 13.88 7.44
C ILE A 5 -8.53 13.09 6.34
N ASN A 6 -8.53 11.78 6.48
CA ASN A 6 -9.29 10.89 5.60
C ASN A 6 -10.72 10.74 6.15
N ARG A 7 -11.64 11.56 5.62
CA ARG A 7 -13.03 11.60 6.11
C ARG A 7 -13.75 10.26 5.89
N ASN A 8 -13.55 9.62 4.75
CA ASN A 8 -14.18 8.34 4.44
C ASN A 8 -13.76 7.25 5.42
N LEU A 9 -12.47 7.21 5.77
CA LEU A 9 -11.99 6.25 6.76
C LEU A 9 -12.51 6.57 8.17
N ASN A 10 -12.54 7.84 8.56
CA ASN A 10 -13.10 8.27 9.84
C ASN A 10 -14.59 7.92 9.97
N GLU A 11 -15.38 8.12 8.90
CA GLU A 11 -16.78 7.71 8.86
C GLU A 11 -16.93 6.18 8.96
N LYS A 12 -16.11 5.42 8.22
CA LYS A 12 -16.10 3.95 8.26
C LYS A 12 -15.76 3.40 9.64
N THR A 13 -14.77 3.99 10.32
CA THR A 13 -14.23 3.49 11.60
C THR A 13 -14.90 4.12 12.82
N GLY A 14 -15.63 5.23 12.67
CA GLY A 14 -16.15 6.03 13.76
C GLY A 14 -15.08 6.82 14.56
N LYS A 15 -13.83 6.85 14.06
CA LYS A 15 -12.71 7.55 14.70
C LYS A 15 -12.68 9.03 14.33
N LYS A 16 -12.07 9.84 15.20
CA LYS A 16 -11.70 11.24 14.94
C LYS A 16 -10.18 11.31 14.77
N GLU A 17 -9.70 10.73 13.67
CA GLU A 17 -8.29 10.52 13.38
C GLU A 17 -7.77 11.52 12.35
N ALA A 18 -6.62 12.12 12.65
CA ALA A 18 -5.76 12.76 11.67
C ALA A 18 -4.53 11.88 11.43
N ARG A 19 -3.95 12.00 10.25
CA ARG A 19 -2.68 11.38 9.90
C ARG A 19 -1.61 12.45 9.76
N PHE A 20 -0.37 12.11 10.08
CA PHE A 20 0.78 12.84 9.60
C PHE A 20 1.56 11.97 8.61
N GLY A 21 2.01 12.56 7.53
CA GLY A 21 2.80 11.88 6.51
C GLY A 21 3.74 12.84 5.80
N PHE A 22 4.47 12.33 4.79
CA PHE A 22 5.46 13.10 4.04
C PHE A 22 6.36 13.92 4.98
N VAL A 23 6.79 13.27 6.08
CA VAL A 23 7.58 13.89 7.12
C VAL A 23 9.06 13.70 6.84
N ASP A 24 9.80 14.83 6.86
CA ASP A 24 11.24 14.82 6.73
C ASP A 24 11.84 15.92 7.62
N PHE A 25 12.91 15.61 8.36
CA PHE A 25 13.57 16.55 9.25
C PHE A 25 15.00 16.11 9.55
N VAL A 26 15.83 17.09 9.90
CA VAL A 26 17.21 16.85 10.38
C VAL A 26 17.21 16.36 11.82
N ASP A 27 18.29 15.71 12.25
CA ASP A 27 18.46 15.23 13.64
C ASP A 27 18.64 16.41 14.61
N ASP A 28 17.57 17.16 14.82
CA ASP A 28 17.46 18.27 15.77
C ASP A 28 16.06 18.25 16.40
N ALA A 29 16.03 18.01 17.72
CA ALA A 29 14.79 17.94 18.49
C ALA A 29 13.91 19.19 18.34
N ARG A 30 14.50 20.38 18.21
CA ARG A 30 13.76 21.63 18.04
C ARG A 30 13.00 21.66 16.72
N VAL A 31 13.58 21.07 15.66
CA VAL A 31 12.94 20.98 14.35
C VAL A 31 11.80 19.99 14.37
N SER A 32 12.04 18.78 14.87
CA SER A 32 10.99 17.76 14.97
C SER A 32 9.86 18.21 15.88
N ASP A 33 10.15 18.80 17.04
CA ASP A 33 9.13 19.31 17.95
C ASP A 33 8.26 20.36 17.29
N ALA A 34 8.84 21.34 16.60
CA ALA A 34 8.08 22.38 15.91
C ALA A 34 7.16 21.81 14.82
N LEU A 35 7.59 20.78 14.06
CA LEU A 35 6.80 20.11 13.04
C LEU A 35 5.62 19.35 13.65
N PHE A 36 5.88 18.56 14.70
CA PHE A 36 4.83 17.80 15.38
C PHE A 36 3.86 18.70 16.14
N ASP A 37 4.33 19.75 16.83
CA ASP A 37 3.46 20.73 17.48
C ASP A 37 2.49 21.36 16.49
N ALA A 38 2.97 21.76 15.30
CA ALA A 38 2.14 22.35 14.26
C ALA A 38 1.05 21.42 13.76
N VAL A 39 1.40 20.14 13.48
CA VAL A 39 0.41 19.17 12.98
C VAL A 39 -0.56 18.73 14.06
N GLU A 40 -0.13 18.60 15.31
CA GLU A 40 -0.98 18.29 16.44
C GLU A 40 -1.99 19.43 16.73
N GLU A 41 -1.52 20.69 16.74
CA GLU A 41 -2.40 21.86 16.92
C GLU A 41 -3.43 21.94 15.78
N TRP A 42 -2.97 21.74 14.52
CA TRP A 42 -3.87 21.68 13.38
C TRP A 42 -4.91 20.56 13.53
N ALA A 43 -4.52 19.34 13.87
CA ALA A 43 -5.43 18.22 14.07
C ALA A 43 -6.48 18.50 15.16
N ARG A 44 -6.05 19.05 16.30
CA ARG A 44 -6.96 19.48 17.39
C ARG A 44 -7.93 20.58 16.91
N SER A 45 -7.46 21.54 16.12
CA SER A 45 -8.31 22.62 15.55
C SER A 45 -9.39 22.08 14.61
N LYS A 46 -9.17 20.89 14.00
CA LYS A 46 -10.14 20.18 13.16
C LYS A 46 -11.03 19.21 13.93
N GLY A 47 -10.91 19.18 15.26
CA GLY A 47 -11.71 18.31 16.13
C GLY A 47 -11.24 16.84 16.14
N MET A 48 -10.01 16.59 15.71
CA MET A 48 -9.40 15.27 15.79
C MET A 48 -8.80 15.06 17.18
N ASN A 49 -8.88 13.84 17.68
CA ASN A 49 -8.35 13.46 19.00
C ASN A 49 -7.34 12.29 18.91
N HIS A 50 -7.02 11.86 17.72
CA HIS A 50 -6.05 10.82 17.44
C HIS A 50 -5.17 11.26 16.29
N LEU A 51 -3.85 11.05 16.41
CA LEU A 51 -2.85 11.36 15.36
C LEU A 51 -2.02 10.11 15.09
N VAL A 52 -2.05 9.64 13.86
CA VAL A 52 -1.41 8.40 13.40
C VAL A 52 -0.44 8.71 12.27
N GLY A 53 0.64 7.97 12.19
CA GLY A 53 1.59 8.10 11.08
C GLY A 53 2.99 7.54 11.40
N PRO A 54 3.91 7.70 10.47
CA PRO A 54 3.73 8.36 9.16
C PRO A 54 2.82 7.57 8.22
N MET A 55 1.83 8.23 7.64
CA MET A 55 0.93 7.64 6.65
C MET A 55 0.46 8.70 5.65
N GLY A 56 0.35 8.31 4.39
CA GLY A 56 -0.25 9.13 3.36
C GLY A 56 -1.78 9.12 3.39
N PHE A 57 -2.38 9.59 2.31
CA PHE A 57 -3.84 9.63 2.17
C PHE A 57 -4.43 8.26 1.83
N THR A 58 -3.72 7.50 1.01
CA THR A 58 -4.08 6.13 0.58
C THR A 58 -2.89 5.21 0.70
N ASP A 59 -3.11 3.91 0.60
CA ASP A 59 -2.11 2.84 0.53
C ASP A 59 -1.08 2.97 -0.62
N MET A 60 -1.34 3.87 -1.57
CA MET A 60 -0.39 4.19 -2.64
C MET A 60 0.65 5.24 -2.23
N ASP A 61 0.47 5.86 -1.08
CA ASP A 61 1.42 6.81 -0.51
C ASP A 61 2.39 6.10 0.43
N PRO A 62 3.58 6.67 0.71
CA PRO A 62 4.49 6.14 1.71
C PRO A 62 3.84 6.06 3.10
N GLU A 63 4.00 4.93 3.78
CA GLU A 63 3.48 4.73 5.12
C GLU A 63 4.43 3.91 6.01
N GLY A 64 4.45 4.24 7.30
CA GLY A 64 5.31 3.61 8.29
C GLY A 64 6.71 4.23 8.41
N LEU A 65 7.49 3.65 9.29
CA LEU A 65 8.90 3.92 9.52
C LEU A 65 9.68 2.62 9.50
N LEU A 66 10.86 2.64 8.90
CA LEU A 66 11.83 1.56 9.06
C LEU A 66 12.34 1.57 10.51
N ILE A 67 12.23 0.45 11.20
CA ILE A 67 12.68 0.26 12.59
C ILE A 67 13.80 -0.78 12.71
N GLU A 68 13.87 -1.71 11.75
CA GLU A 68 14.88 -2.76 11.67
C GLU A 68 15.34 -2.96 10.23
N GLY A 69 16.55 -3.53 10.03
CA GLY A 69 17.06 -3.85 8.69
C GLY A 69 17.66 -2.65 7.94
N TYR A 70 18.16 -1.64 8.63
CA TYR A 70 18.81 -0.45 8.03
C TYR A 70 20.01 -0.79 7.12
N ASP A 71 20.61 -1.97 7.30
CA ASP A 71 21.73 -2.51 6.53
C ASP A 71 21.27 -3.37 5.32
N GLN A 72 19.97 -3.55 5.16
CA GLN A 72 19.38 -4.35 4.07
C GLN A 72 19.00 -3.46 2.89
N LEU A 73 19.12 -4.03 1.68
CA LEU A 73 18.56 -3.40 0.49
C LEU A 73 17.06 -3.60 0.49
N GLY A 74 16.31 -2.51 0.64
CA GLY A 74 14.85 -2.53 0.57
C GLY A 74 14.33 -2.72 -0.86
N THR A 75 13.05 -3.03 -0.98
CA THR A 75 12.35 -3.05 -2.27
C THR A 75 11.96 -1.63 -2.69
N MET A 76 11.39 -1.47 -3.88
CA MET A 76 10.90 -0.17 -4.36
C MET A 76 9.79 0.42 -3.46
N ALA A 77 9.03 -0.42 -2.77
CA ALA A 77 7.94 -0.01 -1.88
C ALA A 77 8.37 0.13 -0.42
N THR A 78 9.59 -0.32 -0.07
CA THR A 78 10.10 -0.24 1.30
C THR A 78 10.38 1.20 1.69
N ILE A 79 9.90 1.61 2.86
CA ILE A 79 10.21 2.90 3.44
C ILE A 79 11.63 2.87 4.01
N TYR A 80 12.40 3.92 3.75
CA TYR A 80 13.69 4.14 4.36
C TYR A 80 13.72 5.50 5.08
N ASN A 81 14.24 5.50 6.28
CA ASN A 81 14.51 6.69 7.10
C ASN A 81 15.77 6.47 7.93
N TYR A 82 16.37 7.54 8.42
CA TYR A 82 17.44 7.42 9.41
C TYR A 82 16.89 6.94 10.77
N PRO A 83 17.70 6.22 11.57
CA PRO A 83 17.25 5.70 12.87
C PRO A 83 16.71 6.77 13.82
N TYR A 84 17.26 7.98 13.80
CA TYR A 84 16.84 9.08 14.67
C TYR A 84 15.36 9.47 14.52
N TYR A 85 14.71 9.15 13.38
CA TYR A 85 13.27 9.43 13.20
C TYR A 85 12.43 8.74 14.26
N VAL A 86 12.73 7.47 14.51
CA VAL A 86 12.01 6.66 15.51
C VAL A 86 12.19 7.25 16.91
N ASP A 87 13.42 7.61 17.28
CA ASP A 87 13.72 8.19 18.59
C ASP A 87 12.96 9.51 18.81
N HIS A 88 12.93 10.39 17.80
CA HIS A 88 12.19 11.65 17.88
C HIS A 88 10.68 11.45 18.05
N ILE A 89 10.10 10.48 17.36
CA ILE A 89 8.67 10.19 17.43
C ILE A 89 8.30 9.56 18.77
N LEU A 90 9.04 8.54 19.22
CA LEU A 90 8.80 7.90 20.51
C LEU A 90 9.00 8.87 21.69
N ARG A 91 10.01 9.76 21.64
CA ARG A 91 10.22 10.81 22.65
C ARG A 91 9.02 11.71 22.83
N ARG A 92 8.19 11.91 21.78
CA ARG A 92 6.96 12.69 21.84
C ARG A 92 5.76 11.94 22.42
N GLY A 93 5.95 10.68 22.81
CA GLY A 93 4.92 9.86 23.43
C GLY A 93 4.04 9.11 22.42
N PHE A 94 4.46 9.01 21.17
CA PHE A 94 3.81 8.10 20.24
C PHE A 94 4.13 6.66 20.63
N GLU A 95 3.17 5.76 20.36
CA GLU A 95 3.27 4.33 20.58
C GLU A 95 3.08 3.59 19.26
N THR A 96 3.69 2.41 19.13
CA THR A 96 3.51 1.57 17.94
C THR A 96 2.10 0.99 17.92
N GLU A 97 1.34 1.27 16.87
CA GLU A 97 -0.02 0.75 16.69
C GLU A 97 -0.04 -0.46 15.74
N CYS A 98 0.83 -0.48 14.74
CA CYS A 98 0.93 -1.57 13.75
C CYS A 98 2.37 -1.78 13.32
N GLU A 99 2.75 -3.01 13.02
CA GLU A 99 4.04 -3.37 12.47
C GLU A 99 3.85 -4.17 11.18
N TRP A 100 4.66 -3.86 10.17
CA TRP A 100 4.77 -4.64 8.93
C TRP A 100 6.10 -5.35 8.89
N VAL A 101 6.12 -6.54 8.32
CA VAL A 101 7.35 -7.32 8.14
C VAL A 101 7.58 -7.63 6.67
N GLU A 102 8.83 -7.52 6.24
CA GLU A 102 9.25 -7.96 4.91
C GLU A 102 9.96 -9.31 5.00
N PHE A 103 9.68 -10.19 4.03
CA PHE A 103 10.31 -11.49 3.91
C PHE A 103 11.11 -11.60 2.61
N LYS A 104 12.38 -11.94 2.72
CA LYS A 104 13.19 -12.33 1.58
C LYS A 104 13.01 -13.81 1.28
N LEU A 105 12.35 -14.13 0.19
CA LEU A 105 12.13 -15.51 -0.27
C LEU A 105 13.12 -15.89 -1.35
N THR A 106 13.75 -17.06 -1.22
CA THR A 106 14.53 -17.66 -2.30
C THR A 106 13.60 -18.45 -3.20
N VAL A 107 13.44 -18.01 -4.44
CA VAL A 107 12.64 -18.74 -5.44
C VAL A 107 13.39 -20.02 -5.83
N PRO A 108 12.82 -21.21 -5.62
CA PRO A 108 13.45 -22.45 -6.04
C PRO A 108 13.49 -22.53 -7.58
N PRO A 109 14.53 -23.18 -8.16
CA PRO A 109 14.68 -23.25 -9.62
C PRO A 109 13.57 -24.07 -10.30
N VAL A 110 12.87 -24.91 -9.53
CA VAL A 110 11.74 -25.70 -10.03
C VAL A 110 10.60 -25.63 -9.02
N MET A 111 9.39 -25.37 -9.51
CA MET A 111 8.19 -25.38 -8.68
C MET A 111 7.98 -26.79 -8.08
N SER A 112 7.67 -26.88 -6.80
CA SER A 112 7.38 -28.17 -6.18
C SER A 112 6.14 -28.83 -6.81
N GLU A 113 6.15 -30.16 -6.96
CA GLU A 113 5.01 -30.92 -7.49
C GLU A 113 3.72 -30.66 -6.72
N LYS A 114 3.82 -30.47 -5.41
CA LYS A 114 2.67 -30.13 -4.55
C LYS A 114 2.02 -28.81 -4.97
N HIS A 115 2.82 -27.77 -5.17
CA HIS A 115 2.30 -26.46 -5.57
C HIS A 115 1.74 -26.49 -6.99
N ALA A 116 2.42 -27.15 -7.93
CA ALA A 116 1.93 -27.32 -9.29
C ALA A 116 0.57 -28.05 -9.33
N ARG A 117 0.43 -29.13 -8.53
CA ARG A 117 -0.83 -29.88 -8.42
C ARG A 117 -1.96 -29.03 -7.82
N ILE A 118 -1.68 -28.28 -6.75
CA ILE A 118 -2.68 -27.41 -6.14
C ILE A 118 -3.12 -26.31 -7.15
N ALA A 119 -2.17 -25.66 -7.82
CA ALA A 119 -2.47 -24.64 -8.82
C ALA A 119 -3.38 -25.20 -9.94
N GLU A 120 -3.09 -26.41 -10.43
CA GLU A 120 -3.91 -27.06 -11.45
C GLU A 120 -5.32 -27.42 -10.96
N ILE A 121 -5.46 -27.93 -9.73
CA ILE A 121 -6.78 -28.21 -9.13
C ILE A 121 -7.60 -26.91 -9.01
N VAL A 122 -6.99 -25.83 -8.52
CA VAL A 122 -7.66 -24.54 -8.37
C VAL A 122 -8.05 -23.97 -9.75
N ARG A 123 -7.12 -24.03 -10.70
CA ARG A 123 -7.37 -23.59 -12.08
C ARG A 123 -8.58 -24.30 -12.70
N GLN A 124 -8.63 -25.62 -12.58
CA GLN A 124 -9.74 -26.44 -13.12
C GLN A 124 -11.06 -26.19 -12.36
N LYS A 125 -11.00 -26.18 -11.03
CA LYS A 125 -12.20 -26.03 -10.20
C LYS A 125 -12.93 -24.70 -10.42
N TYR A 126 -12.18 -23.62 -10.65
CA TYR A 126 -12.73 -22.27 -10.81
C TYR A 126 -12.64 -21.75 -12.24
N HIS A 127 -12.29 -22.59 -13.21
CA HIS A 127 -12.17 -22.27 -14.63
C HIS A 127 -11.27 -21.03 -14.88
N LEU A 128 -10.12 -21.00 -14.17
CA LEU A 128 -9.21 -19.87 -14.21
C LEU A 128 -8.29 -19.91 -15.44
N ARG A 129 -8.01 -18.72 -16.01
CA ARG A 129 -7.01 -18.56 -17.05
C ARG A 129 -6.17 -17.30 -16.83
N SER A 130 -4.92 -17.33 -17.27
CA SER A 130 -4.07 -16.15 -17.32
C SER A 130 -4.28 -15.44 -18.64
N VAL A 131 -4.48 -14.12 -18.60
CA VAL A 131 -4.75 -13.30 -19.79
C VAL A 131 -3.55 -12.47 -20.24
N ILE A 132 -2.51 -12.31 -19.40
CA ILE A 132 -1.42 -11.39 -19.70
C ILE A 132 -0.69 -11.70 -21.00
N ARG A 133 -0.59 -12.97 -21.38
CA ARG A 133 0.06 -13.40 -22.62
C ARG A 133 -0.72 -13.04 -23.90
N GLU A 134 -1.94 -12.58 -23.77
CA GLU A 134 -2.78 -12.11 -24.88
C GLU A 134 -2.43 -10.66 -25.25
N TYR A 135 -1.63 -9.98 -24.41
CA TYR A 135 -1.26 -8.58 -24.56
C TYR A 135 0.21 -8.41 -24.98
N THR A 136 0.42 -7.43 -25.82
CA THR A 136 1.77 -6.97 -26.25
C THR A 136 2.04 -5.53 -25.82
N ASN A 137 1.00 -4.83 -25.31
CA ASN A 137 1.08 -3.44 -24.88
C ASN A 137 0.36 -3.26 -23.55
N ILE A 138 1.04 -2.72 -22.57
CA ILE A 138 0.50 -2.48 -21.23
C ILE A 138 -0.68 -1.49 -21.24
N ASN A 139 -0.75 -0.57 -22.19
CA ASN A 139 -1.88 0.36 -22.31
C ASN A 139 -3.19 -0.35 -22.70
N ASP A 140 -3.13 -1.47 -23.39
CA ASP A 140 -4.29 -2.30 -23.69
C ASP A 140 -4.78 -2.99 -22.42
N VAL A 141 -3.86 -3.47 -21.57
CA VAL A 141 -4.19 -4.00 -20.24
C VAL A 141 -4.83 -2.92 -19.37
N ALA A 142 -4.27 -1.70 -19.38
CA ALA A 142 -4.82 -0.58 -18.62
C ALA A 142 -6.27 -0.25 -19.05
N ARG A 143 -6.55 -0.30 -20.37
CA ARG A 143 -7.89 -0.08 -20.92
C ARG A 143 -8.87 -1.18 -20.51
N ASP A 144 -8.47 -2.44 -20.62
CA ASP A 144 -9.37 -3.59 -20.48
C ASP A 144 -9.53 -4.03 -19.03
N TYR A 145 -8.46 -3.98 -18.22
CA TYR A 145 -8.44 -4.46 -16.84
C TYR A 145 -8.07 -3.41 -15.79
N GLY A 146 -7.62 -2.21 -16.20
CA GLY A 146 -7.09 -1.23 -15.25
C GLY A 146 -8.06 -0.93 -14.10
N ARG A 147 -9.35 -0.73 -14.37
CA ARG A 147 -10.35 -0.50 -13.34
C ARG A 147 -10.55 -1.74 -12.46
N GLN A 148 -10.68 -2.92 -13.06
CA GLN A 148 -10.86 -4.18 -12.32
C GLN A 148 -9.67 -4.49 -11.40
N ILE A 149 -8.44 -4.09 -11.78
CA ILE A 149 -7.24 -4.24 -10.95
C ILE A 149 -7.44 -3.50 -9.61
N PHE A 150 -7.81 -2.24 -9.65
CA PHE A 150 -7.98 -1.45 -8.43
C PHE A 150 -9.28 -1.78 -7.66
N GLU A 151 -10.31 -2.25 -8.33
CA GLU A 151 -11.51 -2.79 -7.67
C GLU A 151 -11.19 -4.10 -6.92
N LEU A 152 -10.36 -4.97 -7.51
CA LEU A 152 -9.86 -6.18 -6.84
C LEU A 152 -8.97 -5.83 -5.64
N ILE A 153 -8.08 -4.83 -5.76
CA ILE A 153 -7.28 -4.32 -4.65
C ILE A 153 -8.18 -3.79 -3.53
N ASN A 154 -9.18 -2.98 -3.87
CA ASN A 154 -10.16 -2.49 -2.90
C ASN A 154 -10.83 -3.62 -2.13
N GLU A 155 -11.26 -4.69 -2.82
CA GLU A 155 -11.93 -5.82 -2.17
C GLU A 155 -10.96 -6.65 -1.31
N ALA A 156 -9.75 -6.89 -1.82
CA ALA A 156 -8.74 -7.70 -1.13
C ALA A 156 -8.17 -7.01 0.12
N TYR A 157 -8.06 -5.67 0.10
CA TYR A 157 -7.36 -4.89 1.13
C TYR A 157 -8.31 -4.15 2.08
N LYS A 158 -9.62 -4.21 1.87
CA LYS A 158 -10.61 -3.44 2.65
C LYS A 158 -10.52 -3.59 4.16
N ASP A 159 -9.98 -4.70 4.64
CA ASP A 159 -9.86 -5.03 6.07
C ASP A 159 -8.41 -4.87 6.59
N LEU A 160 -7.48 -4.42 5.76
CA LEU A 160 -6.12 -4.14 6.21
C LEU A 160 -6.07 -2.86 7.05
N TYR A 161 -5.09 -2.81 7.95
CA TYR A 161 -4.85 -1.65 8.80
C TYR A 161 -4.64 -0.39 7.95
N GLY A 162 -5.34 0.67 8.31
CA GLY A 162 -5.19 1.97 7.65
C GLY A 162 -5.74 2.08 6.23
N TYR A 163 -6.13 0.96 5.61
CA TYR A 163 -6.59 0.95 4.22
C TYR A 163 -7.83 1.82 4.00
N SER A 164 -7.73 2.70 3.02
CA SER A 164 -8.85 3.53 2.57
C SER A 164 -9.30 3.11 1.18
N THR A 165 -10.53 2.62 1.06
CA THR A 165 -11.12 2.22 -0.21
C THR A 165 -11.04 3.36 -1.23
N LEU A 166 -10.44 3.08 -2.37
CA LEU A 166 -10.27 4.03 -3.46
C LEU A 166 -11.61 4.36 -4.11
N THR A 167 -11.88 5.65 -4.27
CA THR A 167 -13.04 6.12 -5.02
C THR A 167 -12.87 5.89 -6.53
N PRO A 168 -13.96 5.84 -7.33
CA PRO A 168 -13.85 5.70 -8.77
C PRO A 168 -12.92 6.74 -9.45
N ARG A 169 -12.89 7.97 -8.93
CA ARG A 169 -12.01 9.03 -9.44
C ARG A 169 -10.53 8.75 -9.14
N GLN A 170 -10.24 8.21 -7.95
CA GLN A 170 -8.88 7.79 -7.59
C GLN A 170 -8.45 6.59 -8.42
N ILE A 171 -9.33 5.62 -8.63
CA ILE A 171 -9.07 4.46 -9.52
C ILE A 171 -8.70 4.95 -10.92
N ASP A 172 -9.50 5.83 -11.53
CA ASP A 172 -9.22 6.37 -12.86
C ASP A 172 -7.88 7.12 -12.93
N HIS A 173 -7.49 7.78 -11.84
CA HIS A 173 -6.19 8.44 -11.72
C HIS A 173 -5.05 7.43 -11.63
N TYR A 174 -5.16 6.44 -10.74
CA TYR A 174 -4.13 5.45 -10.49
C TYR A 174 -3.93 4.47 -11.66
N VAL A 175 -5.01 4.10 -12.36
CA VAL A 175 -4.90 3.34 -13.61
C VAL A 175 -3.97 4.04 -14.62
N LYS A 176 -4.15 5.35 -14.79
CA LYS A 176 -3.33 6.15 -15.72
C LYS A 176 -1.89 6.32 -15.25
N MET A 177 -1.67 6.36 -13.96
CA MET A 177 -0.36 6.64 -13.38
C MET A 177 0.47 5.38 -13.19
N TYR A 178 -0.10 4.32 -12.63
CA TYR A 178 0.67 3.14 -12.22
C TYR A 178 0.70 2.03 -13.26
N VAL A 179 -0.43 1.71 -13.91
CA VAL A 179 -0.46 0.56 -14.81
C VAL A 179 0.56 0.67 -15.95
N PRO A 180 0.74 1.85 -16.61
CA PRO A 180 1.74 2.00 -17.67
C PRO A 180 3.21 1.86 -17.21
N MET A 181 3.46 1.95 -15.91
CA MET A 181 4.81 1.82 -15.34
C MET A 181 5.24 0.37 -15.13
N VAL A 182 4.30 -0.58 -15.16
CA VAL A 182 4.59 -2.00 -14.93
C VAL A 182 4.88 -2.70 -16.25
N PRO A 183 6.09 -3.26 -16.46
CA PRO A 183 6.35 -4.07 -17.62
C PRO A 183 5.45 -5.33 -17.63
N LEU A 184 4.98 -5.73 -18.82
CA LEU A 184 4.08 -6.89 -18.96
C LEU A 184 4.65 -8.18 -18.37
N GLU A 185 5.95 -8.36 -18.42
CA GLU A 185 6.65 -9.54 -17.90
C GLU A 185 6.58 -9.68 -16.38
N TYR A 186 6.33 -8.57 -15.66
CA TYR A 186 6.19 -8.54 -14.20
C TYR A 186 4.73 -8.51 -13.74
N LEU A 187 3.79 -8.66 -14.67
CA LEU A 187 2.37 -8.64 -14.39
C LEU A 187 1.73 -10.00 -14.67
N SER A 188 0.89 -10.48 -13.78
CA SER A 188 0.05 -11.64 -14.01
C SER A 188 -1.39 -11.30 -13.64
N LEU A 189 -2.30 -11.55 -14.58
CA LEU A 189 -3.73 -11.34 -14.41
C LEU A 189 -4.46 -12.66 -14.61
N ILE A 190 -5.27 -13.03 -13.64
CA ILE A 190 -6.06 -14.26 -13.65
C ILE A 190 -7.54 -13.89 -13.69
N VAL A 191 -8.25 -14.44 -14.66
CA VAL A 191 -9.70 -14.26 -14.80
C VAL A 191 -10.46 -15.59 -14.66
N ASN A 192 -11.72 -15.50 -14.30
CA ASN A 192 -12.65 -16.62 -14.28
C ASN A 192 -13.31 -16.85 -15.65
N GLU A 193 -14.26 -17.78 -15.73
CA GLU A 193 -15.03 -18.11 -16.97
C GLU A 193 -15.87 -16.96 -17.53
N LYS A 194 -16.14 -15.92 -16.72
CA LYS A 194 -16.91 -14.73 -17.10
C LYS A 194 -16.03 -13.55 -17.49
N ASP A 195 -14.71 -13.76 -17.62
CA ASP A 195 -13.70 -12.72 -17.85
C ASP A 195 -13.60 -11.69 -16.72
N GLU A 196 -14.07 -12.03 -15.51
CA GLU A 196 -13.89 -11.19 -14.32
C GLU A 196 -12.51 -11.42 -13.73
N LEU A 197 -11.80 -10.34 -13.42
CA LEU A 197 -10.48 -10.41 -12.78
C LEU A 197 -10.62 -10.89 -11.33
N VAL A 198 -9.97 -12.01 -11.00
CA VAL A 198 -10.02 -12.65 -9.68
C VAL A 198 -8.65 -12.83 -9.05
N GLY A 199 -7.59 -12.52 -9.77
CA GLY A 199 -6.22 -12.59 -9.25
C GLY A 199 -5.28 -11.63 -9.96
N LEU A 200 -4.46 -10.97 -9.17
CA LEU A 200 -3.41 -10.06 -9.61
C LEU A 200 -2.11 -10.45 -8.91
N PHE A 201 -1.03 -10.47 -9.68
CA PHE A 201 0.32 -10.54 -9.15
C PHE A 201 1.23 -9.60 -9.95
N THR A 202 2.03 -8.83 -9.25
CA THR A 202 3.08 -7.99 -9.83
C THR A 202 4.35 -8.13 -9.02
N CYS A 203 5.51 -8.04 -9.68
CA CYS A 203 6.83 -8.12 -9.06
C CYS A 203 7.79 -7.09 -9.66
#